data_60b2f5f38eff099f16988103401ccf8c
#
_entry.id   60b2f5f38eff099f16988103401ccf8c
#
_cell.length_a   1.000
_cell.length_b   1.000
_cell.length_c   1.000
_cell.angle_alpha   90.00
_cell.angle_beta   90.00
_cell.angle_gamma   90.00
#
_symmetry.space_group_name_H-M   'P 1'
#
loop_
_entity.id
_entity.type
_entity.pdbx_description
1 polymer ?
#
loop_
_entity_poly.entity_id
_entity_poly.type
_entity_poly.pdbx_seq_one_letter_code
_entity_poly.pdbx_strand_id
1 'polypeptide(L)'
;MENQNATSSTHSDTSGGFNVAPNSGSTVPARVAMKSIEHVPATRWNSSSLTPKIKITKISHMRYQHPLSGINGLTTFLLDFGMEVVKRTETAIWFGGYGIDQYVYYAGIGSEKKFLGGTWEVESWEDLERASKLGNSPIVELKQAPGGGHMTTIHDPEGFPVNFIYGASPRPQPKRQPLEALQINDEFSKPRKGAFQRFKPGPAAVHKLGHFGLTIHDFELQFKWYTNHFNLVPSDILYTQNNPKQKFDVAAFLHIDRGKEYVDHHCNYETSLVHH
;
A
#
# COMPACT_ATOMS: atom_id res chain seq x y z
N MET A 1 42.87 16.07 -51.20
CA MET A 1 42.16 17.36 -51.18
C MET A 1 40.81 17.11 -50.59
N GLU A 2 40.62 17.79 -49.52
CA GLU A 2 39.45 18.19 -48.76
C GLU A 2 38.90 17.28 -47.67
N ASN A 3 39.21 17.78 -46.51
CA ASN A 3 38.68 17.42 -45.20
C ASN A 3 37.15 17.61 -45.11
N GLN A 4 36.45 16.70 -44.46
CA GLN A 4 35.17 17.00 -43.81
C GLN A 4 35.18 16.64 -42.34
N ASN A 5 35.03 17.67 -41.52
CA ASN A 5 34.91 17.67 -40.10
C ASN A 5 33.61 16.95 -39.64
N ALA A 6 33.75 15.99 -38.74
CA ALA A 6 32.64 15.44 -37.96
C ALA A 6 32.49 16.28 -36.69
N THR A 7 31.37 16.98 -36.58
CA THR A 7 30.95 17.68 -35.34
C THR A 7 30.29 16.68 -34.39
N SER A 8 30.88 16.49 -33.23
CA SER A 8 30.31 15.76 -32.12
C SER A 8 29.23 16.61 -31.44
N SER A 9 27.99 16.14 -31.44
CA SER A 9 26.92 16.70 -30.62
C SER A 9 26.94 16.07 -29.24
N THR A 10 27.29 16.85 -28.25
CA THR A 10 27.15 16.51 -26.84
C THR A 10 25.69 16.62 -26.45
N HIS A 11 25.05 15.48 -26.11
CA HIS A 11 23.77 15.48 -25.41
C HIS A 11 24.02 15.83 -23.93
N SER A 12 23.48 16.97 -23.52
CA SER A 12 23.40 17.35 -22.11
C SER A 12 22.23 16.62 -21.46
N ASP A 13 22.55 15.68 -20.58
CA ASP A 13 21.60 15.06 -19.64
C ASP A 13 21.14 16.11 -18.62
N THR A 14 19.90 16.57 -18.75
CA THR A 14 19.23 17.33 -17.70
C THR A 14 18.37 16.38 -16.86
N SER A 15 19.00 15.69 -15.91
CA SER A 15 18.30 15.04 -14.82
C SER A 15 17.77 16.12 -13.88
N GLY A 16 16.48 16.45 -14.00
CA GLY A 16 15.77 17.34 -13.07
C GLY A 16 15.59 16.68 -11.71
N GLY A 17 16.61 16.79 -10.85
CA GLY A 17 16.48 16.46 -9.45
C GLY A 17 15.62 17.53 -8.76
N PHE A 18 14.59 17.13 -8.07
CA PHE A 18 13.84 17.99 -7.17
C PHE A 18 14.75 18.40 -5.99
N ASN A 19 15.37 19.56 -6.10
CA ASN A 19 16.04 20.21 -4.99
C ASN A 19 14.98 20.89 -4.10
N VAL A 20 14.60 20.23 -3.02
CA VAL A 20 13.94 20.90 -1.89
C VAL A 20 15.04 21.57 -1.09
N ALA A 21 15.08 22.90 -1.09
CA ALA A 21 16.04 23.66 -0.29
C ALA A 21 15.85 23.32 1.20
N PRO A 22 16.93 23.00 1.96
CA PRO A 22 16.80 22.73 3.37
C PRO A 22 16.47 24.02 4.12
N ASN A 23 15.41 23.98 4.91
CA ASN A 23 15.07 25.03 5.87
C ASN A 23 16.20 25.14 6.89
N SER A 24 16.84 26.30 6.97
CA SER A 24 17.95 26.57 7.88
C SER A 24 17.46 26.52 9.33
N GLY A 25 17.81 25.45 10.05
CA GLY A 25 17.55 25.33 11.49
C GLY A 25 17.35 23.92 12.04
N SER A 26 17.21 22.90 11.19
CA SER A 26 17.04 21.51 11.63
C SER A 26 18.40 20.78 11.54
N THR A 27 18.98 20.47 12.67
CA THR A 27 20.05 19.46 12.76
C THR A 27 19.39 18.11 12.52
N VAL A 28 19.40 17.63 11.27
CA VAL A 28 18.99 16.26 10.94
C VAL A 28 19.91 15.33 11.74
N PRO A 29 19.39 14.51 12.68
CA PRO A 29 20.23 13.55 13.37
C PRO A 29 20.86 12.61 12.34
N ALA A 30 22.13 12.28 12.54
CA ALA A 30 22.88 11.37 11.69
C ALA A 30 22.04 10.13 11.42
N ARG A 31 22.01 9.67 10.14
CA ARG A 31 21.32 8.45 9.71
C ARG A 31 21.49 7.36 10.76
N VAL A 32 20.39 7.03 11.44
CA VAL A 32 20.39 5.92 12.37
C VAL A 32 20.54 4.64 11.54
N ALA A 33 21.70 3.99 11.63
CA ALA A 33 21.92 2.74 10.93
C ALA A 33 21.01 1.67 11.54
N MET A 34 20.09 1.12 10.77
CA MET A 34 19.33 -0.06 11.15
C MET A 34 20.32 -1.20 11.45
N LYS A 35 20.37 -1.68 12.70
CA LYS A 35 21.38 -2.66 13.12
C LYS A 35 20.89 -4.09 13.10
N SER A 36 19.58 -4.36 13.17
CA SER A 36 19.07 -5.74 13.13
C SER A 36 17.56 -5.82 12.92
N ILE A 37 17.15 -6.94 12.37
CA ILE A 37 15.74 -7.38 12.29
C ILE A 37 15.58 -8.42 13.39
N GLU A 38 14.59 -8.25 14.28
CA GLU A 38 14.22 -9.25 15.26
C GLU A 38 12.89 -9.87 14.84
N HIS A 39 12.92 -11.19 14.57
CA HIS A 39 11.68 -11.93 14.39
C HIS A 39 10.99 -12.06 15.75
N VAL A 40 9.85 -11.39 15.90
CA VAL A 40 9.13 -11.35 17.17
C VAL A 40 8.04 -12.41 17.16
N PRO A 41 8.07 -13.38 18.09
CA PRO A 41 6.98 -14.34 18.21
C PRO A 41 5.64 -13.60 18.46
N ALA A 42 4.59 -13.99 17.74
CA ALA A 42 3.25 -13.41 17.88
C ALA A 42 2.74 -13.38 19.33
N THR A 43 3.21 -14.29 20.18
CA THR A 43 2.91 -14.37 21.61
C THR A 43 3.37 -13.14 22.43
N ARG A 44 4.34 -12.38 21.95
CA ARG A 44 4.83 -11.16 22.65
C ARG A 44 3.78 -10.03 22.59
N TRP A 45 2.89 -10.06 21.60
CA TRP A 45 1.96 -8.97 21.31
C TRP A 45 0.50 -9.35 21.49
N ASN A 46 0.22 -10.48 22.15
CA ASN A 46 -1.14 -10.83 22.56
C ASN A 46 -1.66 -9.78 23.55
N SER A 47 -2.16 -8.67 23.01
CA SER A 47 -2.99 -7.78 23.82
C SER A 47 -4.26 -8.54 24.15
N SER A 48 -4.50 -8.78 25.42
CA SER A 48 -5.82 -9.19 25.92
C SER A 48 -6.77 -7.99 25.74
N SER A 49 -7.21 -7.77 24.52
CA SER A 49 -8.25 -6.77 24.24
C SER A 49 -9.54 -7.23 24.91
N LEU A 50 -10.04 -6.43 25.84
CA LEU A 50 -11.33 -6.66 26.50
C LEU A 50 -12.51 -6.47 25.52
N THR A 51 -12.27 -5.92 24.34
CA THR A 51 -13.25 -5.70 23.28
C THR A 51 -12.95 -6.58 22.09
N PRO A 52 -13.96 -7.16 21.40
CA PRO A 52 -13.76 -7.91 20.17
C PRO A 52 -13.10 -7.02 19.12
N LYS A 53 -12.00 -7.49 18.55
CA LYS A 53 -11.30 -6.79 17.46
C LYS A 53 -12.20 -6.74 16.22
N ILE A 54 -12.01 -5.69 15.42
CA ILE A 54 -12.59 -5.59 14.08
C ILE A 54 -11.80 -6.56 13.19
N LYS A 55 -12.49 -7.53 12.60
CA LYS A 55 -11.87 -8.54 11.76
C LYS A 55 -11.77 -8.05 10.32
N ILE A 56 -10.54 -7.83 9.89
CA ILE A 56 -10.17 -7.46 8.53
C ILE A 56 -9.89 -8.75 7.76
N THR A 57 -10.31 -8.82 6.49
CA THR A 57 -10.07 -9.98 5.62
C THR A 57 -8.99 -9.72 4.58
N LYS A 58 -8.91 -8.48 4.06
CA LYS A 58 -7.90 -8.07 3.07
C LYS A 58 -7.82 -6.54 2.96
N ILE A 59 -6.75 -6.05 2.32
CA ILE A 59 -6.72 -4.70 1.77
C ILE A 59 -7.53 -4.70 0.47
N SER A 60 -8.45 -3.76 0.33
CA SER A 60 -9.29 -3.62 -0.86
C SER A 60 -8.66 -2.66 -1.87
N HIS A 61 -8.52 -1.38 -1.50
CA HIS A 61 -8.03 -0.36 -2.41
C HIS A 61 -7.49 0.86 -1.66
N MET A 62 -6.66 1.65 -2.36
CA MET A 62 -6.23 2.98 -1.90
C MET A 62 -7.15 4.06 -2.43
N ARG A 63 -7.31 5.13 -1.64
CA ARG A 63 -8.17 6.26 -1.96
C ARG A 63 -7.36 7.56 -1.93
N TYR A 64 -7.46 8.30 -3.04
CA TYR A 64 -6.86 9.63 -3.16
C TYR A 64 -7.83 10.60 -3.83
N GLN A 65 -7.69 11.88 -3.53
CA GLN A 65 -8.27 12.96 -4.31
C GLN A 65 -7.18 13.60 -5.17
N HIS A 66 -7.56 13.97 -6.38
CA HIS A 66 -6.68 14.64 -7.34
C HIS A 66 -7.35 15.87 -7.91
N PRO A 67 -6.60 16.95 -8.21
CA PRO A 67 -7.14 18.08 -8.93
C PRO A 67 -7.51 17.67 -10.35
N LEU A 68 -8.57 18.28 -10.88
CA LEU A 68 -9.06 17.99 -12.23
C LEU A 68 -7.96 18.14 -13.29
N SER A 69 -7.08 19.13 -13.13
CA SER A 69 -5.94 19.36 -14.04
C SER A 69 -4.93 18.22 -14.11
N GLY A 70 -4.82 17.41 -13.04
CA GLY A 70 -3.88 16.28 -12.95
C GLY A 70 -4.48 14.94 -13.34
N ILE A 71 -5.80 14.86 -13.51
CA ILE A 71 -6.50 13.55 -13.60
C ILE A 71 -6.15 12.78 -14.89
N ASN A 72 -5.89 13.48 -16.00
CA ASN A 72 -5.51 12.82 -17.25
C ASN A 72 -4.10 12.23 -17.15
N GLY A 73 -3.13 12.96 -16.59
CA GLY A 73 -1.78 12.44 -16.35
C GLY A 73 -1.77 11.23 -15.41
N LEU A 74 -2.56 11.29 -14.33
CA LEU A 74 -2.75 10.13 -13.45
C LEU A 74 -3.34 8.94 -14.22
N THR A 75 -4.36 9.17 -15.04
CA THR A 75 -5.00 8.11 -15.82
C THR A 75 -3.98 7.44 -16.74
N THR A 76 -3.21 8.21 -17.51
CA THR A 76 -2.14 7.68 -18.36
C THR A 76 -1.14 6.86 -17.55
N PHE A 77 -0.64 7.41 -16.44
CA PHE A 77 0.31 6.71 -15.58
C PHE A 77 -0.23 5.36 -15.07
N LEU A 78 -1.47 5.30 -14.59
CA LEU A 78 -2.03 4.08 -14.05
C LEU A 78 -2.33 3.03 -15.15
N LEU A 79 -2.69 3.47 -16.37
CA LEU A 79 -2.83 2.58 -17.52
C LEU A 79 -1.47 2.01 -17.96
N ASP A 80 -0.42 2.84 -18.03
CA ASP A 80 0.93 2.41 -18.35
C ASP A 80 1.50 1.48 -17.27
N PHE A 81 1.11 1.71 -16.01
CA PHE A 81 1.45 0.82 -14.89
C PHE A 81 0.77 -0.56 -14.98
N GLY A 82 -0.32 -0.67 -15.75
CA GLY A 82 -1.01 -1.94 -16.00
C GLY A 82 -2.37 -2.07 -15.32
N MET A 83 -2.91 -0.98 -14.81
CA MET A 83 -4.31 -0.92 -14.37
C MET A 83 -5.25 -0.64 -15.56
N GLU A 84 -6.54 -0.80 -15.34
CA GLU A 84 -7.59 -0.44 -16.30
C GLU A 84 -8.61 0.49 -15.63
N VAL A 85 -9.25 1.35 -16.43
CA VAL A 85 -10.37 2.14 -15.94
C VAL A 85 -11.60 1.24 -15.87
N VAL A 86 -12.07 0.95 -14.66
CA VAL A 86 -13.28 0.16 -14.41
C VAL A 86 -14.53 1.02 -14.56
N LYS A 87 -14.49 2.24 -14.02
CA LYS A 87 -15.58 3.20 -14.08
C LYS A 87 -15.05 4.64 -13.98
N ARG A 88 -15.70 5.53 -14.70
CA ARG A 88 -15.47 6.98 -14.62
C ARG A 88 -16.80 7.70 -14.47
N THR A 89 -16.81 8.69 -13.58
CA THR A 89 -17.90 9.68 -13.42
C THR A 89 -17.31 11.09 -13.48
N GLU A 90 -18.14 12.09 -13.33
CA GLU A 90 -17.67 13.48 -13.23
C GLU A 90 -16.84 13.74 -11.96
N THR A 91 -17.05 12.97 -10.90
CA THR A 91 -16.44 13.19 -9.59
C THR A 91 -15.40 12.17 -9.20
N ALA A 92 -15.26 11.06 -9.94
CA ALA A 92 -14.31 10.01 -9.57
C ALA A 92 -13.98 9.06 -10.73
N ILE A 93 -12.83 8.39 -10.61
CA ILE A 93 -12.41 7.27 -11.47
C ILE A 93 -12.00 6.11 -10.56
N TRP A 94 -12.41 4.90 -10.93
CA TRP A 94 -12.02 3.65 -10.30
C TRP A 94 -11.12 2.88 -11.25
N PHE A 95 -9.95 2.48 -10.76
CA PHE A 95 -8.97 1.69 -11.52
C PHE A 95 -8.85 0.30 -10.90
N GLY A 96 -8.87 -0.70 -11.75
CA GLY A 96 -8.78 -2.11 -11.39
C GLY A 96 -7.54 -2.78 -11.93
N GLY A 97 -7.20 -3.89 -11.31
CA GLY A 97 -6.29 -4.88 -11.85
C GLY A 97 -7.07 -6.01 -12.51
N TYR A 98 -6.42 -7.14 -12.66
CA TYR A 98 -7.07 -8.33 -13.24
C TYR A 98 -7.63 -9.31 -12.19
N GLY A 99 -7.44 -9.04 -10.92
CA GLY A 99 -7.96 -9.85 -9.84
C GLY A 99 -9.47 -9.76 -9.67
N ILE A 100 -9.95 -10.35 -8.57
CA ILE A 100 -11.38 -10.38 -8.23
C ILE A 100 -11.90 -9.06 -7.66
N ASP A 101 -10.99 -8.17 -7.25
CA ASP A 101 -11.37 -6.88 -6.70
C ASP A 101 -11.97 -6.00 -7.79
N GLN A 102 -13.08 -5.36 -7.48
CA GLN A 102 -13.73 -4.44 -8.43
C GLN A 102 -12.79 -3.33 -8.88
N TYR A 103 -12.02 -2.81 -7.93
CA TYR A 103 -10.99 -1.80 -8.17
C TYR A 103 -9.94 -1.84 -7.04
N VAL A 104 -8.75 -1.37 -7.33
CA VAL A 104 -7.63 -1.31 -6.39
C VAL A 104 -7.19 0.12 -6.10
N TYR A 105 -7.69 1.09 -6.88
CA TYR A 105 -7.40 2.51 -6.73
C TYR A 105 -8.63 3.35 -7.02
N TYR A 106 -8.97 4.25 -6.08
CA TYR A 106 -10.02 5.24 -6.21
C TYR A 106 -9.39 6.63 -6.36
N ALA A 107 -9.68 7.32 -7.43
CA ALA A 107 -9.29 8.70 -7.69
C ALA A 107 -10.52 9.61 -7.63
N GLY A 108 -10.77 10.24 -6.50
CA GLY A 108 -11.74 11.32 -6.39
C GLY A 108 -11.23 12.57 -7.11
N ILE A 109 -12.12 13.33 -7.74
CA ILE A 109 -11.80 14.59 -8.42
C ILE A 109 -12.16 15.73 -7.48
N GLY A 110 -11.22 16.62 -7.17
CA GLY A 110 -11.41 17.74 -6.27
C GLY A 110 -10.48 18.91 -6.61
N SER A 111 -10.31 19.81 -5.66
CA SER A 111 -9.50 21.03 -5.84
C SER A 111 -8.00 20.79 -5.61
N GLU A 112 -7.65 19.78 -4.81
CA GLU A 112 -6.28 19.54 -4.34
C GLU A 112 -5.94 18.05 -4.29
N LYS A 113 -4.66 17.73 -4.15
CA LYS A 113 -4.21 16.37 -3.85
C LYS A 113 -4.44 16.08 -2.38
N LYS A 114 -5.14 14.98 -2.09
CA LYS A 114 -5.43 14.56 -0.72
C LYS A 114 -5.36 13.04 -0.59
N PHE A 115 -4.73 12.56 0.46
CA PHE A 115 -4.81 11.17 0.87
C PHE A 115 -6.15 10.93 1.57
N LEU A 116 -6.92 9.97 1.08
CA LEU A 116 -8.23 9.58 1.60
C LEU A 116 -8.21 8.21 2.30
N GLY A 117 -7.02 7.66 2.49
CA GLY A 117 -6.80 6.43 3.26
C GLY A 117 -6.74 5.15 2.45
N GLY A 118 -6.20 4.12 3.10
CA GLY A 118 -6.36 2.74 2.69
C GLY A 118 -7.75 2.22 3.04
N THR A 119 -8.23 1.25 2.28
CA THR A 119 -9.54 0.63 2.52
C THR A 119 -9.37 -0.85 2.77
N TRP A 120 -9.95 -1.32 3.87
CA TRP A 120 -9.93 -2.70 4.33
C TRP A 120 -11.30 -3.32 4.16
N GLU A 121 -11.35 -4.55 3.67
CA GLU A 121 -12.57 -5.33 3.72
C GLU A 121 -12.69 -6.00 5.07
N VAL A 122 -13.87 -5.90 5.70
CA VAL A 122 -14.16 -6.54 6.98
C VAL A 122 -14.96 -7.83 6.79
N GLU A 123 -14.87 -8.72 7.79
CA GLU A 123 -15.46 -10.06 7.70
C GLU A 123 -16.99 -10.04 7.78
N SER A 124 -17.56 -9.11 8.53
CA SER A 124 -19.01 -9.07 8.79
C SER A 124 -19.56 -7.64 8.84
N TRP A 125 -20.89 -7.54 8.78
CA TRP A 125 -21.59 -6.28 9.02
C TRP A 125 -21.33 -5.75 10.43
N GLU A 126 -21.26 -6.64 11.42
CA GLU A 126 -20.97 -6.29 12.81
C GLU A 126 -19.56 -5.70 12.97
N ASP A 127 -18.59 -6.15 12.16
CA ASP A 127 -17.26 -5.56 12.13
C ASP A 127 -17.28 -4.14 11.54
N LEU A 128 -18.09 -3.92 10.50
CA LEU A 128 -18.30 -2.58 9.95
C LEU A 128 -18.95 -1.64 10.99
N GLU A 129 -19.94 -2.12 11.73
CA GLU A 129 -20.56 -1.36 12.81
C GLU A 129 -19.59 -1.07 13.96
N ARG A 130 -18.71 -2.03 14.32
CA ARG A 130 -17.66 -1.79 15.33
C ARG A 130 -16.70 -0.70 14.87
N ALA A 131 -16.29 -0.71 13.60
CA ALA A 131 -15.45 0.34 13.02
C ALA A 131 -16.16 1.70 13.06
N SER A 132 -17.42 1.74 12.67
CA SER A 132 -18.27 2.95 12.74
C SER A 132 -18.36 3.50 14.17
N LYS A 133 -18.60 2.65 15.16
CA LYS A 133 -18.67 3.03 16.59
C LYS A 133 -17.31 3.50 17.12
N LEU A 134 -16.21 2.82 16.74
CA LEU A 134 -14.86 3.20 17.16
C LEU A 134 -14.52 4.64 16.73
N GLY A 135 -14.86 5.02 15.51
CA GLY A 135 -14.57 6.36 14.96
C GLY A 135 -15.72 7.35 15.11
N ASN A 136 -16.85 6.95 15.69
CA ASN A 136 -18.10 7.75 15.70
C ASN A 136 -18.45 8.30 14.30
N SER A 137 -18.34 7.44 13.29
CA SER A 137 -18.47 7.78 11.87
C SER A 137 -19.66 7.04 11.24
N PRO A 138 -20.42 7.66 10.33
CA PRO A 138 -21.54 7.00 9.69
C PRO A 138 -21.10 5.89 8.75
N ILE A 139 -21.96 4.87 8.60
CA ILE A 139 -21.87 3.90 7.51
C ILE A 139 -22.62 4.49 6.32
N VAL A 140 -21.94 4.57 5.16
CA VAL A 140 -22.51 5.10 3.92
C VAL A 140 -22.58 4.02 2.86
N GLU A 141 -23.65 4.01 2.09
CA GLU A 141 -23.79 3.13 0.92
C GLU A 141 -23.00 3.66 -0.27
N LEU A 142 -22.24 2.79 -0.91
CA LEU A 142 -21.38 3.12 -2.07
C LEU A 142 -22.14 2.96 -3.39
N LYS A 143 -23.23 3.71 -3.59
CA LYS A 143 -24.12 3.58 -4.77
C LYS A 143 -23.42 3.71 -6.12
N GLN A 144 -22.36 4.52 -6.19
CA GLN A 144 -21.66 4.77 -7.45
C GLN A 144 -20.43 3.88 -7.65
N ALA A 145 -19.92 3.25 -6.60
CA ALA A 145 -18.73 2.40 -6.71
C ALA A 145 -19.04 1.10 -7.47
N PRO A 146 -18.11 0.62 -8.30
CA PRO A 146 -18.21 -0.72 -8.85
C PRO A 146 -18.34 -1.75 -7.72
N GLY A 147 -19.28 -2.69 -7.85
CA GLY A 147 -19.56 -3.69 -6.81
C GLY A 147 -20.39 -3.19 -5.64
N GLY A 148 -20.62 -1.89 -5.50
CA GLY A 148 -21.40 -1.33 -4.40
C GLY A 148 -20.78 -1.55 -3.02
N GLY A 149 -21.62 -1.91 -2.04
CA GLY A 149 -21.25 -2.14 -0.66
C GLY A 149 -21.45 -0.93 0.24
N HIS A 150 -20.99 -1.05 1.48
CA HIS A 150 -21.11 -0.03 2.51
C HIS A 150 -19.73 0.28 3.09
N MET A 151 -19.50 1.51 3.46
CA MET A 151 -18.20 1.97 3.95
C MET A 151 -18.35 2.89 5.16
N THR A 152 -17.43 2.79 6.09
CA THR A 152 -17.19 3.82 7.11
C THR A 152 -15.73 4.26 7.06
N THR A 153 -15.49 5.53 7.39
CA THR A 153 -14.14 6.12 7.47
C THR A 153 -13.90 6.60 8.88
N ILE A 154 -12.85 6.10 9.50
CA ILE A 154 -12.40 6.58 10.81
C ILE A 154 -11.02 7.21 10.68
N HIS A 155 -10.50 7.77 11.75
CA HIS A 155 -9.15 8.33 11.76
C HIS A 155 -8.32 7.62 12.81
N ASP A 156 -7.09 7.34 12.46
CA ASP A 156 -6.12 6.82 13.42
C ASP A 156 -5.63 7.94 14.37
N PRO A 157 -4.79 7.64 15.37
CA PRO A 157 -4.34 8.64 16.34
C PRO A 157 -3.58 9.83 15.74
N GLU A 158 -2.97 9.67 14.57
CA GLU A 158 -2.28 10.78 13.85
C GLU A 158 -3.17 11.46 12.80
N GLY A 159 -4.44 11.04 12.71
CA GLY A 159 -5.41 11.65 11.82
C GLY A 159 -5.41 11.10 10.39
N PHE A 160 -4.71 9.99 10.12
CA PHE A 160 -4.81 9.34 8.82
C PHE A 160 -6.18 8.67 8.67
N PRO A 161 -6.88 8.87 7.53
CA PRO A 161 -8.15 8.20 7.30
C PRO A 161 -7.94 6.70 7.06
N VAL A 162 -8.76 5.90 7.73
CA VAL A 162 -8.81 4.45 7.64
C VAL A 162 -10.23 4.05 7.26
N ASN A 163 -10.37 3.39 6.12
CA ASN A 163 -11.67 3.04 5.57
C ASN A 163 -11.94 1.56 5.75
N PHE A 164 -13.19 1.21 6.05
CA PHE A 164 -13.66 -0.17 6.13
C PHE A 164 -14.85 -0.36 5.20
N ILE A 165 -14.81 -1.44 4.39
CA ILE A 165 -15.85 -1.76 3.41
C ILE A 165 -16.42 -3.16 3.69
N TYR A 166 -17.73 -3.31 3.47
CA TYR A 166 -18.44 -4.57 3.55
C TYR A 166 -19.50 -4.70 2.46
N GLY A 167 -19.70 -5.92 1.97
CA GLY A 167 -20.78 -6.24 1.04
C GLY A 167 -20.55 -5.80 -0.41
N ALA A 168 -19.32 -5.45 -0.78
CA ALA A 168 -18.98 -5.22 -2.18
C ALA A 168 -18.98 -6.54 -2.96
N SER A 169 -19.70 -6.58 -4.10
CA SER A 169 -19.71 -7.77 -4.96
C SER A 169 -18.37 -7.96 -5.65
N PRO A 170 -17.81 -9.18 -5.70
CA PRO A 170 -16.58 -9.44 -6.43
C PRO A 170 -16.79 -9.24 -7.95
N ARG A 171 -15.71 -8.94 -8.63
CA ARG A 171 -15.73 -8.82 -10.10
C ARG A 171 -15.84 -10.20 -10.74
N PRO A 172 -16.69 -10.37 -11.78
CA PRO A 172 -16.68 -11.59 -12.56
C PRO A 172 -15.27 -11.84 -13.13
N GLN A 173 -14.73 -13.04 -12.87
CA GLN A 173 -13.39 -13.40 -13.37
C GLN A 173 -13.46 -13.61 -14.88
N PRO A 174 -12.71 -12.86 -15.69
CA PRO A 174 -12.54 -13.23 -17.08
C PRO A 174 -11.80 -14.57 -17.16
N LYS A 175 -12.18 -15.45 -18.08
CA LYS A 175 -11.39 -16.63 -18.40
C LYS A 175 -10.01 -16.17 -18.84
N ARG A 176 -8.99 -16.42 -18.03
CA ARG A 176 -7.61 -16.07 -18.34
C ARG A 176 -6.89 -17.27 -18.91
N GLN A 177 -6.03 -16.98 -19.88
CA GLN A 177 -4.99 -17.94 -20.22
C GLN A 177 -3.99 -17.98 -19.04
N PRO A 178 -3.54 -19.17 -18.64
CA PRO A 178 -2.47 -19.27 -17.64
C PRO A 178 -1.28 -18.41 -18.05
N LEU A 179 -0.64 -17.77 -17.07
CA LEU A 179 0.64 -17.09 -17.32
C LEU A 179 1.64 -18.12 -17.86
N GLU A 180 2.43 -17.70 -18.83
CA GLU A 180 3.50 -18.53 -19.36
C GLU A 180 4.43 -18.97 -18.22
N ALA A 181 4.65 -20.28 -18.11
CA ALA A 181 5.50 -20.81 -17.05
C ALA A 181 6.94 -20.31 -17.26
N LEU A 182 7.49 -19.70 -16.21
CA LEU A 182 8.87 -19.25 -16.22
C LEU A 182 9.82 -20.43 -16.03
N GLN A 183 10.84 -20.55 -16.89
CA GLN A 183 11.90 -21.51 -16.67
C GLN A 183 12.81 -21.05 -15.54
N ILE A 184 12.92 -21.84 -14.49
CA ILE A 184 13.75 -21.54 -13.32
C ILE A 184 14.96 -22.50 -13.32
N ASN A 185 16.14 -21.95 -13.07
CA ASN A 185 17.30 -22.80 -12.77
C ASN A 185 17.18 -23.28 -11.33
N ASP A 186 17.25 -24.58 -11.12
CA ASP A 186 17.31 -25.21 -9.81
C ASP A 186 18.69 -25.84 -9.52
N GLU A 187 18.81 -26.58 -8.46
CA GLU A 187 20.06 -27.19 -8.04
C GLU A 187 20.59 -28.18 -9.10
N PHE A 188 19.71 -29.00 -9.68
CA PHE A 188 20.08 -30.10 -10.58
C PHE A 188 19.83 -29.82 -12.07
N SER A 189 18.97 -28.86 -12.36
CA SER A 189 18.55 -28.52 -13.71
C SER A 189 18.76 -27.03 -14.01
N LYS A 190 19.38 -26.75 -15.15
CA LYS A 190 19.71 -25.39 -15.62
C LYS A 190 19.08 -25.08 -16.98
N PRO A 191 17.75 -25.12 -17.12
CA PRO A 191 17.08 -24.96 -18.43
C PRO A 191 17.35 -23.60 -19.07
N ARG A 192 17.75 -22.58 -18.29
CA ARG A 192 18.09 -21.23 -18.79
C ARG A 192 19.58 -21.04 -19.08
N LYS A 193 20.33 -22.09 -19.43
CA LYS A 193 21.74 -21.97 -19.74
C LYS A 193 21.96 -20.97 -20.90
N GLY A 194 22.71 -19.91 -20.63
CA GLY A 194 23.03 -18.87 -21.64
C GLY A 194 21.88 -17.94 -22.00
N ALA A 195 20.73 -18.03 -21.32
CA ALA A 195 19.58 -17.19 -21.58
C ALA A 195 19.19 -16.33 -20.35
N PHE A 196 18.96 -15.04 -20.58
CA PHE A 196 18.36 -14.19 -19.58
C PHE A 196 16.83 -14.29 -19.65
N GLN A 197 16.21 -14.52 -18.50
CA GLN A 197 14.78 -14.45 -18.39
C GLN A 197 14.37 -12.98 -18.23
N ARG A 198 13.57 -12.49 -19.16
CA ARG A 198 13.04 -11.14 -19.14
C ARG A 198 11.53 -11.19 -19.36
N PHE A 199 10.81 -10.30 -18.71
CA PHE A 199 9.41 -10.10 -19.00
C PHE A 199 9.24 -9.48 -20.40
N LYS A 200 8.14 -9.81 -21.07
CA LYS A 200 7.76 -9.15 -22.33
C LYS A 200 7.58 -7.65 -22.03
N PRO A 201 8.05 -6.74 -22.90
CA PRO A 201 7.78 -5.32 -22.74
C PRO A 201 6.26 -5.06 -22.71
N GLY A 202 5.84 -4.16 -21.83
CA GLY A 202 4.44 -3.79 -21.68
C GLY A 202 4.09 -3.46 -20.25
N PRO A 203 2.82 -3.08 -19.99
CA PRO A 203 2.31 -2.81 -18.65
C PRO A 203 2.43 -4.02 -17.74
N ALA A 204 2.66 -3.79 -16.44
CA ALA A 204 2.66 -4.86 -15.45
C ALA A 204 1.28 -5.51 -15.33
N ALA A 205 1.25 -6.81 -15.02
CA ALA A 205 0.01 -7.50 -14.74
C ALA A 205 -0.44 -7.23 -13.30
N VAL A 206 -1.08 -6.09 -13.05
CA VAL A 206 -1.58 -5.71 -11.73
C VAL A 206 -2.71 -6.65 -11.31
N HIS A 207 -2.51 -7.43 -10.25
CA HIS A 207 -3.51 -8.37 -9.75
C HIS A 207 -4.42 -7.75 -8.70
N LYS A 208 -3.83 -7.25 -7.62
CA LYS A 208 -4.52 -6.70 -6.45
C LYS A 208 -3.63 -5.70 -5.72
N LEU A 209 -4.18 -4.99 -4.75
CA LEU A 209 -3.40 -4.25 -3.77
C LEU A 209 -2.86 -5.23 -2.72
N GLY A 210 -1.53 -5.33 -2.56
CA GLY A 210 -0.88 -6.28 -1.65
C GLY A 210 -0.58 -5.67 -0.27
N HIS A 211 -0.11 -4.44 -0.25
CA HIS A 211 0.24 -3.73 0.99
C HIS A 211 0.30 -2.22 0.77
N PHE A 212 0.28 -1.47 1.86
CA PHE A 212 0.66 -0.06 1.87
C PHE A 212 1.39 0.25 3.18
N GLY A 213 2.16 1.34 3.18
CA GLY A 213 2.88 1.82 4.34
C GLY A 213 2.45 3.23 4.72
N LEU A 214 2.58 3.56 6.00
CA LEU A 214 2.45 4.92 6.52
C LEU A 214 3.76 5.34 7.18
N THR A 215 4.15 6.58 6.95
CA THR A 215 5.19 7.23 7.76
C THR A 215 4.48 7.97 8.90
N ILE A 216 4.87 7.66 10.12
CA ILE A 216 4.20 8.11 11.34
C ILE A 216 5.19 8.79 12.28
N HIS A 217 4.70 9.57 13.25
CA HIS A 217 5.52 10.26 14.23
C HIS A 217 5.67 9.46 15.53
N ASP A 218 4.57 8.85 16.00
CA ASP A 218 4.56 8.07 17.25
C ASP A 218 4.32 6.58 16.94
N PHE A 219 5.44 5.84 16.88
CA PHE A 219 5.38 4.41 16.56
C PHE A 219 4.56 3.64 17.60
N GLU A 220 4.78 3.87 18.89
CA GLU A 220 4.15 3.07 19.94
C GLU A 220 2.63 3.29 19.99
N LEU A 221 2.21 4.55 19.85
CA LEU A 221 0.79 4.92 19.83
C LEU A 221 0.07 4.28 18.64
N GLN A 222 0.63 4.43 17.44
CA GLN A 222 0.06 3.89 16.20
C GLN A 222 0.05 2.36 16.22
N PHE A 223 1.18 1.74 16.56
CA PHE A 223 1.30 0.29 16.62
C PHE A 223 0.28 -0.32 17.59
N LYS A 224 0.14 0.24 18.79
CA LYS A 224 -0.87 -0.20 19.77
C LYS A 224 -2.28 -0.03 19.26
N TRP A 225 -2.57 1.09 18.60
CA TRP A 225 -3.90 1.36 18.08
C TRP A 225 -4.30 0.31 17.02
N TYR A 226 -3.44 0.08 16.02
CA TYR A 226 -3.72 -0.88 14.96
C TYR A 226 -3.80 -2.33 15.47
N THR A 227 -2.89 -2.74 16.35
CA THR A 227 -2.87 -4.11 16.87
C THR A 227 -3.96 -4.40 17.93
N ASN A 228 -4.45 -3.37 18.63
CA ASN A 228 -5.51 -3.53 19.62
C ASN A 228 -6.91 -3.56 18.99
N HIS A 229 -7.13 -2.74 17.96
CA HIS A 229 -8.46 -2.63 17.36
C HIS A 229 -8.70 -3.62 16.22
N PHE A 230 -7.65 -4.07 15.54
CA PHE A 230 -7.77 -4.97 14.38
C PHE A 230 -7.04 -6.28 14.61
N ASN A 231 -7.40 -7.30 13.82
CA ASN A 231 -6.69 -8.57 13.78
C ASN A 231 -5.37 -8.48 12.99
N LEU A 232 -4.61 -7.43 13.25
CA LEU A 232 -3.27 -7.23 12.72
C LEU A 232 -2.25 -7.72 13.75
N VAL A 233 -1.28 -8.50 13.29
CA VAL A 233 -0.18 -9.01 14.12
C VAL A 233 1.16 -8.73 13.43
N PRO A 234 2.21 -8.43 14.19
CA PRO A 234 3.53 -8.18 13.62
C PRO A 234 4.16 -9.47 13.09
N SER A 235 4.66 -9.42 11.85
CA SER A 235 5.59 -10.41 11.32
C SER A 235 7.01 -10.09 11.75
N ASP A 236 7.40 -8.83 11.58
CA ASP A 236 8.74 -8.33 11.88
C ASP A 236 8.66 -6.93 12.48
N ILE A 237 9.61 -6.63 13.37
CA ILE A 237 9.81 -5.30 13.93
C ILE A 237 11.27 -4.91 13.72
N LEU A 238 11.48 -3.74 13.13
CA LEU A 238 12.79 -3.13 13.01
C LEU A 238 13.04 -2.24 14.23
N TYR A 239 14.22 -2.34 14.79
CA TYR A 239 14.62 -1.47 15.87
C TYR A 239 15.96 -0.79 15.59
N THR A 240 16.15 0.35 16.23
CA THR A 240 17.45 1.01 16.32
C THR A 240 18.00 0.91 17.74
N GLN A 241 19.30 0.96 17.86
CA GLN A 241 19.97 0.84 19.13
C GLN A 241 21.07 1.89 19.24
N ASN A 242 20.87 2.88 20.11
CA ASN A 242 21.86 3.93 20.34
C ASN A 242 22.98 3.47 21.29
N ASN A 243 22.67 2.53 22.18
CA ASN A 243 23.65 1.85 23.05
C ASN A 243 23.14 0.43 23.37
N PRO A 244 23.99 -0.49 23.88
CA PRO A 244 23.57 -1.88 24.11
C PRO A 244 22.38 -2.08 25.04
N LYS A 245 21.98 -1.06 25.81
CA LYS A 245 20.89 -1.16 26.79
C LYS A 245 19.57 -0.51 26.31
N GLN A 246 19.57 0.19 25.18
CA GLN A 246 18.41 0.98 24.76
C GLN A 246 18.07 0.72 23.30
N LYS A 247 17.03 -0.07 23.11
CA LYS A 247 16.42 -0.35 21.81
C LYS A 247 15.16 0.50 21.62
N PHE A 248 14.95 0.99 20.40
CA PHE A 248 13.76 1.72 19.99
C PHE A 248 13.19 1.05 18.74
N ASP A 249 11.94 0.62 18.80
CA ASP A 249 11.25 0.12 17.63
C ASP A 249 10.97 1.28 16.66
N VAL A 250 11.29 1.10 15.39
CA VAL A 250 11.20 2.16 14.36
C VAL A 250 10.33 1.81 13.18
N ALA A 251 10.06 0.53 12.93
CA ALA A 251 9.14 0.08 11.91
C ALA A 251 8.55 -1.28 12.28
N ALA A 252 7.34 -1.56 11.83
CA ALA A 252 6.69 -2.85 11.98
C ALA A 252 6.05 -3.28 10.66
N PHE A 253 6.22 -4.56 10.33
CA PHE A 253 5.51 -5.23 9.25
C PHE A 253 4.39 -6.05 9.86
N LEU A 254 3.16 -5.69 9.53
CA LEU A 254 1.98 -6.34 10.07
C LEU A 254 1.30 -7.19 8.99
N HIS A 255 0.72 -8.31 9.40
CA HIS A 255 -0.15 -9.11 8.56
C HIS A 255 -1.51 -9.31 9.24
N ILE A 256 -2.51 -9.68 8.44
CA ILE A 256 -3.84 -10.00 8.94
C ILE A 256 -3.79 -11.40 9.57
N ASP A 257 -4.12 -11.52 10.87
CA ASP A 257 -4.24 -12.81 11.54
C ASP A 257 -5.57 -13.47 11.14
N ARG A 258 -5.47 -14.56 10.39
CA ARG A 258 -6.57 -15.46 10.04
C ARG A 258 -6.35 -16.88 10.56
N GLY A 259 -5.52 -17.01 11.56
CA GLY A 259 -5.20 -18.29 12.19
C GLY A 259 -4.39 -19.20 11.26
N LYS A 260 -4.95 -20.38 10.92
CA LYS A 260 -4.28 -21.35 10.04
C LYS A 260 -4.62 -21.17 8.55
N GLU A 261 -5.50 -20.26 8.21
CA GLU A 261 -5.84 -20.00 6.82
C GLU A 261 -4.67 -19.30 6.13
N TYR A 262 -4.40 -19.72 4.90
CA TYR A 262 -3.45 -19.01 4.07
C TYR A 262 -3.95 -17.60 3.78
N VAL A 263 -3.16 -16.61 4.12
CA VAL A 263 -3.46 -15.20 3.84
C VAL A 263 -2.64 -14.77 2.64
N ASP A 264 -3.30 -14.62 1.49
CA ASP A 264 -2.69 -14.11 0.26
C ASP A 264 -2.14 -12.69 0.38
N HIS A 265 -2.52 -11.99 1.45
CA HIS A 265 -2.20 -10.59 1.67
C HIS A 265 -1.36 -10.44 2.93
N HIS A 266 -0.10 -10.13 2.75
CA HIS A 266 0.66 -9.48 3.79
C HIS A 266 0.33 -7.99 3.73
N CYS A 267 -0.36 -7.48 4.74
CA CYS A 267 -0.36 -6.07 5.02
C CYS A 267 0.96 -5.77 5.70
N ASN A 268 1.94 -5.40 4.93
CA ASN A 268 3.11 -4.81 5.49
C ASN A 268 2.75 -3.39 5.90
N TYR A 269 2.74 -3.15 7.17
CA TYR A 269 2.59 -1.84 7.75
C TYR A 269 3.99 -1.37 8.10
N GLU A 270 4.60 -0.65 7.19
CA GLU A 270 5.89 -0.04 7.45
C GLU A 270 5.65 1.31 8.12
N THR A 271 6.06 1.42 9.36
CA THR A 271 6.02 2.67 10.09
C THR A 271 7.45 3.13 10.27
N SER A 272 7.84 4.18 9.59
CA SER A 272 9.13 4.82 9.83
C SER A 272 8.95 6.00 10.78
N LEU A 273 9.63 5.98 11.91
CA LEU A 273 9.76 7.14 12.79
C LEU A 273 10.74 8.10 12.15
N VAL A 274 10.26 9.26 11.75
CA VAL A 274 11.11 10.44 11.63
C VAL A 274 11.08 11.10 13.00
N HIS A 275 12.10 10.85 13.83
CA HIS A 275 12.33 11.65 15.01
C HIS A 275 12.70 13.06 14.56
N HIS A 276 11.90 14.03 14.93
CA HIS A 276 12.26 15.45 14.92
C HIS A 276 13.07 15.78 16.17
#